data_60c80915abc8c684be4b08e8cbf54f67
#
_entry.id   60c80915abc8c684be4b08e8cbf54f67
#
_cell.length_a   1.000
_cell.length_b   1.000
_cell.length_c   1.000
_cell.angle_alpha   90.00
_cell.angle_beta   90.00
_cell.angle_gamma   90.00
#
_symmetry.space_group_name_H-M   'P 1'
#
loop_
_entity.id
_entity.type
_entity.pdbx_description
1 polymer ?
#
loop_
_entity_poly.entity_id
_entity_poly.type
_entity_poly.pdbx_seq_one_letter_code
_entity_poly.pdbx_strand_id
1 'polypeptide(L)'
;MDGNTLAVGSELEDSAATGVNGDQSDNSADFSGAVYVFERSNGTWQQQAYVKASNTDAEHRFGSAVSLSQDGNLLAVGAEGENSAATGINGDQNDRSASNAGAVYLFERSNGTWQQQAYVKASNTGEGDNFGSSVSVSQDGDLLAVGAPRENGAARGVNGEQINSPTLSSSGAAYVFKRSSGIWSQQAYLKASNTDLGDLFGSGIGLSADGSTLAVGAIQEKSTATGVNGDQNDLSLIHI
;
A
#
# COMPACT_ATOMS: atom_id res chain seq x y z
N MET A 1 -11.48 10.94 13.23
CA MET A 1 -12.36 9.78 13.01
C MET A 1 -13.48 9.84 14.03
N ASP A 2 -14.68 9.61 13.59
CA ASP A 2 -15.83 9.45 14.50
C ASP A 2 -15.79 8.09 15.24
N GLY A 3 -14.90 7.18 14.82
CA GLY A 3 -14.71 5.85 15.38
C GLY A 3 -15.87 4.88 15.07
N ASN A 4 -16.65 5.17 14.04
CA ASN A 4 -17.82 4.36 13.69
C ASN A 4 -17.60 3.46 12.47
N THR A 5 -16.49 3.60 11.75
CA THR A 5 -16.11 2.72 10.64
C THR A 5 -14.81 1.99 10.98
N LEU A 6 -14.77 0.68 10.76
CA LEU A 6 -13.60 -0.19 10.96
C LEU A 6 -13.41 -1.02 9.69
N ALA A 7 -12.18 -1.02 9.15
CA ALA A 7 -11.78 -1.93 8.09
C ALA A 7 -10.79 -2.96 8.65
N VAL A 8 -10.99 -4.23 8.31
CA VAL A 8 -10.15 -5.35 8.74
C VAL A 8 -9.71 -6.12 7.51
N GLY A 9 -8.41 -6.16 7.24
CA GLY A 9 -7.83 -6.97 6.17
C GLY A 9 -7.69 -8.43 6.57
N SER A 10 -7.91 -9.32 5.63
CA SER A 10 -7.69 -10.77 5.73
C SER A 10 -6.97 -11.21 4.46
N GLU A 11 -5.66 -11.05 4.44
CA GLU A 11 -4.82 -11.28 3.26
C GLU A 11 -4.76 -12.73 2.77
N LEU A 12 -5.14 -13.68 3.63
CA LEU A 12 -5.15 -15.11 3.35
C LEU A 12 -6.57 -15.66 3.12
N GLU A 13 -7.54 -14.82 2.87
CA GLU A 13 -8.91 -15.22 2.53
C GLU A 13 -8.94 -15.73 1.08
N ASP A 14 -9.71 -16.78 0.78
CA ASP A 14 -9.55 -17.61 -0.42
C ASP A 14 -10.67 -17.48 -1.46
N SER A 15 -11.61 -16.53 -1.30
CA SER A 15 -12.69 -16.35 -2.27
C SER A 15 -12.20 -15.76 -3.60
N ALA A 16 -12.65 -16.32 -4.72
CA ALA A 16 -12.47 -15.75 -6.05
C ALA A 16 -13.49 -14.65 -6.39
N ALA A 17 -14.35 -14.26 -5.45
CA ALA A 17 -15.27 -13.14 -5.64
C ALA A 17 -14.51 -11.85 -6.01
N THR A 18 -15.18 -10.96 -6.72
CA THR A 18 -14.61 -9.66 -7.12
C THR A 18 -15.51 -8.51 -6.67
N GLY A 19 -14.91 -7.35 -6.42
CA GLY A 19 -15.64 -6.13 -6.06
C GLY A 19 -16.23 -6.16 -4.66
N VAL A 20 -17.48 -5.71 -4.50
CA VAL A 20 -18.10 -5.53 -3.18
C VAL A 20 -19.29 -6.47 -2.99
N ASN A 21 -19.36 -7.10 -1.81
CA ASN A 21 -20.43 -8.02 -1.38
C ASN A 21 -20.61 -9.25 -2.28
N GLY A 22 -19.50 -9.80 -2.81
CA GLY A 22 -19.49 -11.08 -3.50
C GLY A 22 -19.65 -12.26 -2.53
N ASP A 23 -19.51 -13.49 -3.06
CA ASP A 23 -19.68 -14.73 -2.29
C ASP A 23 -18.49 -14.92 -1.32
N GLN A 24 -18.74 -14.82 -0.03
CA GLN A 24 -17.75 -15.01 1.04
C GLN A 24 -17.53 -16.50 1.38
N SER A 25 -18.33 -17.41 0.84
CA SER A 25 -18.23 -18.85 1.10
C SER A 25 -17.41 -19.59 0.05
N ASP A 26 -17.07 -18.93 -1.05
CA ASP A 26 -16.16 -19.44 -2.07
C ASP A 26 -14.72 -19.49 -1.53
N ASN A 27 -13.99 -20.55 -1.82
CA ASN A 27 -12.59 -20.75 -1.42
C ASN A 27 -11.77 -21.28 -2.63
N SER A 28 -11.98 -20.72 -3.81
CA SER A 28 -11.37 -21.21 -5.05
C SER A 28 -10.14 -20.42 -5.50
N ALA A 29 -9.74 -19.39 -4.76
CA ALA A 29 -8.58 -18.56 -5.05
C ALA A 29 -7.69 -18.38 -3.80
N ASP A 30 -6.80 -19.33 -3.55
CA ASP A 30 -5.91 -19.38 -2.38
C ASP A 30 -5.19 -18.03 -2.17
N PHE A 31 -5.28 -17.47 -0.95
CA PHE A 31 -4.59 -16.24 -0.54
C PHE A 31 -4.90 -15.02 -1.42
N SER A 32 -6.07 -14.98 -2.03
CA SER A 32 -6.49 -13.83 -2.84
C SER A 32 -6.73 -12.58 -1.97
N GLY A 33 -7.17 -12.80 -0.73
CA GLY A 33 -7.37 -11.80 0.30
C GLY A 33 -8.69 -11.01 0.20
N ALA A 34 -9.13 -10.47 1.33
CA ALA A 34 -10.36 -9.69 1.44
C ALA A 34 -10.23 -8.56 2.47
N VAL A 35 -11.15 -7.62 2.44
CA VAL A 35 -11.36 -6.62 3.51
C VAL A 35 -12.81 -6.66 3.97
N TYR A 36 -12.99 -6.72 5.28
CA TYR A 36 -14.30 -6.63 5.93
C TYR A 36 -14.46 -5.22 6.50
N VAL A 37 -15.53 -4.55 6.12
CA VAL A 37 -15.87 -3.22 6.63
C VAL A 37 -17.02 -3.36 7.61
N PHE A 38 -16.84 -2.80 8.80
CA PHE A 38 -17.84 -2.76 9.85
C PHE A 38 -18.25 -1.33 10.15
N GLU A 39 -19.51 -1.15 10.46
CA GLU A 39 -20.06 0.14 10.92
C GLU A 39 -20.65 -0.03 12.33
N ARG A 40 -20.40 0.95 13.20
CA ARG A 40 -20.98 1.00 14.53
C ARG A 40 -22.21 1.89 14.55
N SER A 41 -23.37 1.31 14.87
CA SER A 41 -24.62 2.04 15.07
C SER A 41 -25.22 1.68 16.44
N ASN A 42 -25.61 2.67 17.21
CA ASN A 42 -26.18 2.49 18.57
C ASN A 42 -25.29 1.62 19.48
N GLY A 43 -23.98 1.76 19.37
CA GLY A 43 -23.02 1.00 20.19
C GLY A 43 -22.72 -0.42 19.70
N THR A 44 -23.36 -0.90 18.64
CA THR A 44 -23.19 -2.27 18.10
C THR A 44 -22.48 -2.21 16.75
N TRP A 45 -21.46 -3.04 16.57
CA TRP A 45 -20.76 -3.24 15.30
C TRP A 45 -21.51 -4.24 14.42
N GLN A 46 -21.68 -3.91 13.15
CA GLN A 46 -22.26 -4.78 12.14
C GLN A 46 -21.40 -4.74 10.88
N GLN A 47 -21.22 -5.89 10.22
CA GLN A 47 -20.55 -5.92 8.92
C GLN A 47 -21.40 -5.17 7.90
N GLN A 48 -20.82 -4.16 7.27
CA GLN A 48 -21.44 -3.35 6.24
C GLN A 48 -21.07 -3.83 4.84
N ALA A 49 -19.80 -4.23 4.65
CA ALA A 49 -19.32 -4.66 3.35
C ALA A 49 -18.24 -5.76 3.48
N TYR A 50 -18.19 -6.59 2.46
CA TYR A 50 -17.11 -7.48 2.12
C TYR A 50 -16.50 -6.99 0.81
N VAL A 51 -15.21 -6.72 0.79
CA VAL A 51 -14.53 -6.03 -0.32
C VAL A 51 -13.40 -6.90 -0.85
N LYS A 52 -13.38 -7.07 -2.16
CA LYS A 52 -12.36 -7.80 -2.92
C LYS A 52 -11.77 -6.91 -4.01
N ALA A 53 -10.61 -7.28 -4.51
CA ALA A 53 -10.05 -6.67 -5.71
C ALA A 53 -10.98 -6.86 -6.92
N SER A 54 -11.00 -5.93 -7.85
CA SER A 54 -11.74 -6.07 -9.12
C SER A 54 -11.16 -7.15 -10.04
N ASN A 55 -9.86 -7.45 -9.88
CA ASN A 55 -9.10 -8.47 -10.59
C ASN A 55 -8.58 -9.56 -9.65
N THR A 56 -9.40 -9.98 -8.68
CA THR A 56 -9.05 -11.03 -7.71
C THR A 56 -8.39 -12.22 -8.40
N ASP A 57 -7.24 -12.63 -7.86
CA ASP A 57 -6.53 -13.84 -8.26
C ASP A 57 -5.82 -14.46 -7.04
N ALA A 58 -5.44 -15.72 -7.16
CA ALA A 58 -4.69 -16.40 -6.11
C ALA A 58 -3.38 -15.66 -5.77
N GLU A 59 -3.00 -15.67 -4.50
CA GLU A 59 -1.77 -15.06 -3.95
C GLU A 59 -1.67 -13.53 -4.07
N HIS A 60 -2.73 -12.82 -4.49
CA HIS A 60 -2.72 -11.36 -4.58
C HIS A 60 -2.67 -10.68 -3.21
N ARG A 61 -3.11 -11.35 -2.13
CA ARG A 61 -3.06 -10.86 -0.74
C ARG A 61 -3.74 -9.49 -0.55
N PHE A 62 -4.88 -9.30 -1.20
CA PHE A 62 -5.68 -8.10 -1.01
C PHE A 62 -6.08 -7.95 0.47
N GLY A 63 -5.86 -6.77 1.05
CA GLY A 63 -6.04 -6.56 2.48
C GLY A 63 -4.77 -6.76 3.32
N SER A 64 -3.60 -6.96 2.71
CA SER A 64 -2.30 -6.98 3.41
C SER A 64 -2.04 -5.67 4.18
N ALA A 65 -2.53 -4.56 3.68
CA ALA A 65 -2.55 -3.27 4.36
C ALA A 65 -3.87 -2.54 4.09
N VAL A 66 -4.40 -1.82 5.10
CA VAL A 66 -5.63 -1.04 4.98
C VAL A 66 -5.50 0.31 5.68
N SER A 67 -6.10 1.35 5.11
CA SER A 67 -6.18 2.68 5.72
C SER A 67 -7.48 3.38 5.35
N LEU A 68 -8.13 4.03 6.34
CA LEU A 68 -9.37 4.80 6.16
C LEU A 68 -9.10 6.28 6.33
N SER A 69 -9.80 7.12 5.54
CA SER A 69 -9.91 8.56 5.81
C SER A 69 -10.65 8.84 7.13
N GLN A 70 -10.54 10.06 7.64
CA GLN A 70 -11.15 10.41 8.93
C GLN A 70 -12.67 10.29 8.94
N ASP A 71 -13.32 10.61 7.85
CA ASP A 71 -14.77 10.50 7.68
C ASP A 71 -15.23 9.05 7.44
N GLY A 72 -14.29 8.11 7.28
CA GLY A 72 -14.54 6.70 7.00
C GLY A 72 -15.13 6.44 5.61
N ASN A 73 -15.02 7.37 4.65
CA ASN A 73 -15.61 7.24 3.33
C ASN A 73 -14.60 6.88 2.23
N LEU A 74 -13.29 7.02 2.47
CA LEU A 74 -12.25 6.52 1.59
C LEU A 74 -11.50 5.38 2.28
N LEU A 75 -11.36 4.26 1.58
CA LEU A 75 -10.60 3.08 2.00
C LEU A 75 -9.50 2.80 0.98
N ALA A 76 -8.25 2.79 1.43
CA ALA A 76 -7.12 2.29 0.67
C ALA A 76 -6.79 0.87 1.10
N VAL A 77 -6.59 -0.03 0.13
CA VAL A 77 -6.29 -1.45 0.35
C VAL A 77 -5.07 -1.87 -0.46
N GLY A 78 -4.05 -2.36 0.20
CA GLY A 78 -2.88 -2.97 -0.42
C GLY A 78 -3.13 -4.42 -0.83
N ALA A 79 -2.50 -4.83 -1.92
CA ALA A 79 -2.41 -6.19 -2.44
C ALA A 79 -0.98 -6.41 -2.92
N GLU A 80 -0.09 -6.73 -2.00
CA GLU A 80 1.36 -6.78 -2.26
C GLU A 80 1.78 -7.88 -3.24
N GLY A 81 0.95 -8.91 -3.39
CA GLY A 81 1.17 -10.03 -4.31
C GLY A 81 0.55 -9.82 -5.70
N GLU A 82 -0.07 -8.68 -6.00
CA GLU A 82 -0.71 -8.43 -7.30
C GLU A 82 0.33 -8.40 -8.43
N ASN A 83 -0.01 -8.94 -9.62
CA ASN A 83 0.95 -9.38 -10.64
C ASN A 83 1.02 -8.50 -11.90
N SER A 84 0.32 -7.37 -11.98
CA SER A 84 0.32 -6.51 -13.18
C SER A 84 1.60 -5.69 -13.30
N ALA A 85 2.16 -5.60 -14.50
CA ALA A 85 3.22 -4.65 -14.87
C ALA A 85 2.69 -3.25 -15.23
N ALA A 86 1.40 -2.99 -15.09
CA ALA A 86 0.83 -1.66 -15.28
C ALA A 86 1.53 -0.64 -14.39
N THR A 87 1.52 0.62 -14.81
CA THR A 87 2.10 1.74 -14.04
C THR A 87 1.08 2.85 -13.84
N GLY A 88 1.24 3.62 -12.78
CA GLY A 88 0.41 4.80 -12.48
C GLY A 88 -1.02 4.44 -12.07
N ILE A 89 -2.00 5.20 -12.57
CA ILE A 89 -3.39 5.11 -12.14
C ILE A 89 -4.26 4.47 -13.22
N ASN A 90 -5.08 3.47 -12.82
CA ASN A 90 -6.07 2.80 -13.67
C ASN A 90 -5.45 2.14 -14.94
N GLY A 91 -4.25 1.60 -14.81
CA GLY A 91 -3.64 0.76 -15.85
C GLY A 91 -4.34 -0.58 -16.00
N ASP A 92 -3.82 -1.45 -16.88
CA ASP A 92 -4.41 -2.77 -17.15
C ASP A 92 -4.27 -3.70 -15.93
N GLN A 93 -5.38 -3.97 -15.26
CA GLN A 93 -5.45 -4.87 -14.11
C GLN A 93 -5.42 -6.36 -14.49
N ASN A 94 -5.55 -6.70 -15.78
CA ASN A 94 -5.56 -8.10 -16.26
C ASN A 94 -4.17 -8.56 -16.71
N ASP A 95 -3.21 -7.65 -16.78
CA ASP A 95 -1.81 -8.00 -17.02
C ASP A 95 -1.26 -8.78 -15.83
N ARG A 96 -0.48 -9.83 -16.08
CA ARG A 96 0.12 -10.73 -15.07
C ARG A 96 1.61 -10.93 -15.31
N SER A 97 2.25 -9.95 -15.94
CA SER A 97 3.64 -10.09 -16.40
C SER A 97 4.70 -9.67 -15.39
N ALA A 98 4.30 -9.16 -14.21
CA ALA A 98 5.21 -8.74 -13.13
C ALA A 98 4.78 -9.35 -11.79
N SER A 99 5.24 -10.55 -11.51
CA SER A 99 4.90 -11.30 -10.29
C SER A 99 5.23 -10.50 -9.01
N ASN A 100 4.27 -10.44 -8.07
CA ASN A 100 4.41 -9.70 -6.81
C ASN A 100 4.85 -8.22 -6.99
N ALA A 101 4.48 -7.58 -8.08
CA ALA A 101 4.73 -6.16 -8.26
C ALA A 101 3.94 -5.32 -7.26
N GLY A 102 2.75 -5.80 -6.90
CA GLY A 102 1.85 -5.20 -5.93
C GLY A 102 1.01 -4.04 -6.46
N ALA A 103 -0.10 -3.81 -5.81
CA ALA A 103 -1.07 -2.76 -6.15
C ALA A 103 -1.74 -2.16 -4.91
N VAL A 104 -2.36 -1.01 -5.08
CA VAL A 104 -3.31 -0.42 -4.10
C VAL A 104 -4.63 -0.14 -4.79
N TYR A 105 -5.72 -0.47 -4.12
CA TYR A 105 -7.08 -0.19 -4.57
C TYR A 105 -7.71 0.85 -3.66
N LEU A 106 -8.35 1.85 -4.26
CA LEU A 106 -9.06 2.87 -3.54
C LEU A 106 -10.57 2.67 -3.73
N PHE A 107 -11.28 2.60 -2.62
CA PHE A 107 -12.74 2.49 -2.60
C PHE A 107 -13.32 3.72 -1.92
N GLU A 108 -14.41 4.22 -2.47
CA GLU A 108 -15.16 5.34 -1.89
C GLU A 108 -16.57 4.91 -1.52
N ARG A 109 -17.03 5.34 -0.36
CA ARG A 109 -18.39 5.10 0.11
C ARG A 109 -19.29 6.29 -0.22
N SER A 110 -20.32 6.05 -0.99
CA SER A 110 -21.36 7.03 -1.30
C SER A 110 -22.73 6.43 -1.06
N ASN A 111 -23.58 7.13 -0.33
CA ASN A 111 -24.93 6.67 0.04
C ASN A 111 -24.94 5.25 0.66
N GLY A 112 -23.95 4.94 1.50
CA GLY A 112 -23.83 3.65 2.16
C GLY A 112 -23.26 2.52 1.28
N THR A 113 -22.90 2.78 0.03
CA THR A 113 -22.38 1.78 -0.92
C THR A 113 -20.91 2.07 -1.23
N TRP A 114 -20.06 1.05 -1.12
CA TRP A 114 -18.65 1.12 -1.50
C TRP A 114 -18.48 0.83 -2.99
N GLN A 115 -17.62 1.59 -3.65
CA GLN A 115 -17.24 1.39 -5.05
C GLN A 115 -15.76 1.63 -5.24
N GLN A 116 -15.11 0.83 -6.07
CA GLN A 116 -13.72 1.07 -6.47
C GLN A 116 -13.63 2.34 -7.32
N GLN A 117 -12.76 3.26 -6.91
CA GLN A 117 -12.50 4.53 -7.59
C GLN A 117 -11.21 4.51 -8.39
N ALA A 118 -10.19 3.84 -7.85
CA ALA A 118 -8.90 3.77 -8.52
C ALA A 118 -8.18 2.45 -8.24
N TYR A 119 -7.38 2.07 -9.22
CA TYR A 119 -6.33 1.07 -9.14
C TYR A 119 -4.99 1.80 -9.29
N VAL A 120 -4.09 1.62 -8.34
CA VAL A 120 -2.87 2.41 -8.19
C VAL A 120 -1.65 1.50 -8.23
N LYS A 121 -0.71 1.84 -9.10
CA LYS A 121 0.59 1.19 -9.25
C LYS A 121 1.72 2.20 -9.10
N ALA A 122 2.91 1.72 -8.83
CA ALA A 122 4.11 2.53 -8.90
C ALA A 122 4.36 3.04 -10.32
N SER A 123 4.98 4.21 -10.47
CA SER A 123 5.41 4.73 -11.79
C SER A 123 6.49 3.87 -12.45
N ASN A 124 7.27 3.15 -11.65
CA ASN A 124 8.36 2.25 -12.06
C ASN A 124 8.11 0.80 -11.63
N THR A 125 6.85 0.35 -11.69
CA THR A 125 6.44 -1.01 -11.31
C THR A 125 7.44 -2.05 -11.78
N GLY A 126 7.93 -2.87 -10.86
CA GLY A 126 8.85 -3.98 -11.10
C GLY A 126 8.39 -5.27 -10.45
N GLU A 127 8.84 -6.39 -11.02
CA GLU A 127 8.59 -7.71 -10.44
C GLU A 127 9.20 -7.81 -9.04
N GLY A 128 8.40 -8.26 -8.08
CA GLY A 128 8.81 -8.46 -6.70
C GLY A 128 8.90 -7.21 -5.83
N ASP A 129 8.47 -6.03 -6.32
CA ASP A 129 8.56 -4.75 -5.57
C ASP A 129 7.67 -4.72 -4.32
N ASN A 130 6.59 -5.52 -4.29
CA ASN A 130 5.59 -5.56 -3.23
C ASN A 130 4.98 -4.18 -2.92
N PHE A 131 4.65 -3.40 -3.95
CA PHE A 131 3.94 -2.14 -3.79
C PHE A 131 2.59 -2.37 -3.10
N GLY A 132 2.26 -1.57 -2.09
CA GLY A 132 1.06 -1.76 -1.29
C GLY A 132 1.25 -2.59 -0.02
N SER A 133 2.47 -3.05 0.31
CA SER A 133 2.77 -3.71 1.60
C SER A 133 2.44 -2.82 2.80
N SER A 134 2.48 -1.52 2.65
CA SER A 134 2.03 -0.55 3.64
C SER A 134 1.32 0.62 2.97
N VAL A 135 0.24 1.12 3.59
CA VAL A 135 -0.57 2.24 3.07
C VAL A 135 -0.97 3.18 4.18
N SER A 136 -1.06 4.47 3.89
CA SER A 136 -1.59 5.48 4.80
C SER A 136 -2.29 6.58 4.03
N VAL A 137 -3.51 6.94 4.45
CA VAL A 137 -4.33 8.00 3.86
C VAL A 137 -4.38 9.18 4.81
N SER A 138 -4.29 10.42 4.29
CA SER A 138 -4.49 11.63 5.08
C SER A 138 -5.93 11.75 5.59
N GLN A 139 -6.13 12.59 6.59
CA GLN A 139 -7.43 12.77 7.23
C GLN A 139 -8.54 13.17 6.24
N ASP A 140 -8.24 14.07 5.31
CA ASP A 140 -9.16 14.55 4.27
C ASP A 140 -9.35 13.56 3.11
N GLY A 141 -8.54 12.50 3.04
CA GLY A 141 -8.58 11.51 1.97
C GLY A 141 -7.97 11.98 0.65
N ASP A 142 -7.22 13.10 0.63
CA ASP A 142 -6.64 13.64 -0.60
C ASP A 142 -5.15 13.28 -0.81
N LEU A 143 -4.50 12.67 0.20
CA LEU A 143 -3.15 12.12 0.09
C LEU A 143 -3.16 10.63 0.43
N LEU A 144 -2.40 9.85 -0.35
CA LEU A 144 -2.11 8.45 -0.13
C LEU A 144 -0.61 8.25 -0.15
N ALA A 145 -0.05 7.64 0.88
CA ALA A 145 1.31 7.14 0.90
C ALA A 145 1.32 5.62 0.80
N VAL A 146 2.24 5.07 0.01
CA VAL A 146 2.35 3.63 -0.29
C VAL A 146 3.80 3.18 -0.19
N GLY A 147 4.07 2.09 0.51
CA GLY A 147 5.37 1.45 0.57
C GLY A 147 5.54 0.32 -0.45
N ALA A 148 6.76 0.19 -0.96
CA ALA A 148 7.25 -0.90 -1.79
C ALA A 148 8.62 -1.35 -1.25
N PRO A 149 8.67 -2.16 -0.19
CA PRO A 149 9.92 -2.44 0.54
C PRO A 149 10.95 -3.23 -0.26
N ARG A 150 10.55 -3.87 -1.34
CA ARG A 150 11.47 -4.64 -2.18
C ARG A 150 11.83 -3.96 -3.50
N GLU A 151 11.40 -2.71 -3.70
CA GLU A 151 11.80 -1.92 -4.87
C GLU A 151 13.33 -1.77 -4.94
N ASN A 152 13.90 -1.85 -6.16
CA ASN A 152 15.34 -2.02 -6.39
C ASN A 152 16.06 -0.74 -6.87
N GLY A 153 15.45 0.44 -6.75
CA GLY A 153 16.03 1.70 -7.24
C GLY A 153 17.26 2.15 -6.45
N ALA A 154 18.23 2.72 -7.17
CA ALA A 154 19.46 3.25 -6.60
C ALA A 154 19.39 4.73 -6.20
N ALA A 155 18.27 5.39 -6.42
CA ALA A 155 18.08 6.80 -6.06
C ALA A 155 18.20 7.02 -4.55
N ARG A 156 18.42 8.26 -4.16
CA ARG A 156 18.42 8.72 -2.78
C ARG A 156 17.53 9.95 -2.64
N GLY A 157 16.87 10.08 -1.50
CA GLY A 157 16.01 11.23 -1.20
C GLY A 157 14.73 11.26 -2.03
N VAL A 158 14.33 12.43 -2.51
CA VAL A 158 13.02 12.67 -3.14
C VAL A 158 13.17 12.86 -4.64
N ASN A 159 12.31 12.18 -5.43
CA ASN A 159 12.20 12.29 -6.88
C ASN A 159 13.52 12.06 -7.64
N GLY A 160 14.38 11.16 -7.14
CA GLY A 160 15.54 10.69 -7.88
C GLY A 160 15.15 9.79 -9.07
N GLU A 161 16.14 9.39 -9.86
CA GLU A 161 15.91 8.52 -11.02
C GLU A 161 15.38 7.14 -10.59
N GLN A 162 14.29 6.71 -11.21
CA GLN A 162 13.60 5.45 -10.92
C GLN A 162 14.17 4.30 -11.77
N ILE A 163 15.48 4.09 -11.65
CA ILE A 163 16.20 3.05 -12.40
C ILE A 163 16.52 1.91 -11.45
N ASN A 164 16.08 0.71 -11.80
CA ASN A 164 16.38 -0.50 -11.05
C ASN A 164 17.87 -0.79 -11.06
N SER A 165 18.42 -1.07 -9.91
CA SER A 165 19.82 -1.43 -9.72
C SER A 165 19.95 -2.90 -9.33
N PRO A 166 20.70 -3.71 -10.08
CA PRO A 166 20.89 -5.12 -9.71
C PRO A 166 21.71 -5.29 -8.42
N THR A 167 22.39 -4.23 -7.96
CA THR A 167 23.23 -4.25 -6.75
C THR A 167 22.51 -3.72 -5.50
N LEU A 168 21.32 -3.14 -5.64
CA LEU A 168 20.54 -2.58 -4.54
C LEU A 168 19.17 -3.26 -4.40
N SER A 169 19.15 -4.59 -4.55
CA SER A 169 17.92 -5.38 -4.38
C SER A 169 17.28 -5.11 -3.03
N SER A 170 15.97 -4.92 -3.04
CA SER A 170 15.17 -4.68 -1.82
C SER A 170 15.66 -3.49 -0.97
N SER A 171 16.19 -2.46 -1.60
CA SER A 171 16.51 -1.20 -0.91
C SER A 171 15.24 -0.48 -0.45
N GLY A 172 14.15 -0.69 -1.17
CA GLY A 172 12.82 -0.22 -0.87
C GLY A 172 12.53 1.22 -1.26
N ALA A 173 11.26 1.52 -1.44
CA ALA A 173 10.75 2.85 -1.82
C ALA A 173 9.44 3.18 -1.12
N ALA A 174 9.11 4.48 -1.10
CA ALA A 174 7.78 4.96 -0.77
C ALA A 174 7.29 5.93 -1.85
N TYR A 175 5.98 5.97 -2.03
CA TYR A 175 5.34 6.80 -3.05
C TYR A 175 4.25 7.63 -2.41
N VAL A 176 4.09 8.86 -2.87
CA VAL A 176 2.98 9.72 -2.45
C VAL A 176 2.13 10.05 -3.66
N PHE A 177 0.83 9.85 -3.52
CA PHE A 177 -0.18 10.21 -4.50
C PHE A 177 -1.09 11.29 -3.93
N LYS A 178 -1.55 12.18 -4.78
CA LYS A 178 -2.49 13.24 -4.43
C LYS A 178 -3.73 13.17 -5.29
N ARG A 179 -4.89 13.39 -4.67
CA ARG A 179 -6.16 13.58 -5.34
C ARG A 179 -6.41 15.08 -5.55
N SER A 180 -6.70 15.46 -6.77
CA SER A 180 -7.10 16.83 -7.12
C SER A 180 -8.28 16.79 -8.08
N SER A 181 -9.38 17.43 -7.72
CA SER A 181 -10.64 17.38 -8.50
C SER A 181 -11.09 15.94 -8.83
N GLY A 182 -10.94 15.01 -7.87
CA GLY A 182 -11.30 13.60 -8.03
C GLY A 182 -10.29 12.74 -8.80
N ILE A 183 -9.20 13.30 -9.29
CA ILE A 183 -8.17 12.60 -10.09
C ILE A 183 -6.93 12.38 -9.23
N TRP A 184 -6.49 11.12 -9.13
CA TRP A 184 -5.26 10.74 -8.46
C TRP A 184 -4.05 10.87 -9.38
N SER A 185 -2.94 11.35 -8.84
CA SER A 185 -1.65 11.41 -9.55
C SER A 185 -0.50 11.22 -8.57
N GLN A 186 0.58 10.59 -9.01
CA GLN A 186 1.79 10.47 -8.21
C GLN A 186 2.46 11.84 -8.06
N GLN A 187 2.79 12.21 -6.83
CA GLN A 187 3.46 13.47 -6.49
C GLN A 187 4.93 13.27 -6.16
N ALA A 188 5.26 12.15 -5.50
CA ALA A 188 6.64 11.90 -5.09
C ALA A 188 6.97 10.40 -5.15
N TYR A 189 8.25 10.15 -5.42
CA TYR A 189 8.98 8.92 -5.22
C TYR A 189 10.07 9.19 -4.18
N LEU A 190 10.15 8.35 -3.16
CA LEU A 190 11.02 8.57 -2.00
C LEU A 190 11.90 7.36 -1.77
N LYS A 191 13.16 7.63 -1.49
CA LYS A 191 14.17 6.67 -1.06
C LYS A 191 14.83 7.15 0.22
N ALA A 192 15.41 6.24 0.98
CA ALA A 192 16.26 6.61 2.09
C ALA A 192 17.43 7.50 1.63
N SER A 193 17.88 8.42 2.48
CA SER A 193 19.06 9.26 2.21
C SER A 193 20.36 8.45 2.11
N ASN A 194 20.38 7.29 2.77
CA ASN A 194 21.48 6.32 2.82
C ASN A 194 21.13 4.99 2.15
N THR A 195 20.21 5.00 1.15
CA THR A 195 19.74 3.80 0.42
C THR A 195 20.82 2.75 0.25
N ASP A 196 20.59 1.54 0.76
CA ASP A 196 21.48 0.40 0.64
C ASP A 196 20.72 -0.91 0.40
N LEU A 197 21.46 -1.97 0.06
CA LEU A 197 20.95 -3.30 -0.23
C LEU A 197 20.21 -3.88 0.98
N GLY A 198 18.96 -4.23 0.78
CA GLY A 198 18.14 -4.96 1.74
C GLY A 198 17.58 -4.11 2.88
N ASP A 199 17.63 -2.79 2.82
CA ASP A 199 17.15 -1.90 3.89
C ASP A 199 15.63 -2.00 4.11
N LEU A 200 14.90 -2.39 3.08
CA LEU A 200 13.44 -2.51 3.08
C LEU A 200 12.73 -1.18 3.46
N PHE A 201 13.23 -0.05 2.95
CA PHE A 201 12.56 1.24 3.12
C PHE A 201 11.14 1.21 2.56
N GLY A 202 10.16 1.68 3.31
CA GLY A 202 8.74 1.56 2.95
C GLY A 202 8.02 0.37 3.60
N SER A 203 8.68 -0.40 4.49
CA SER A 203 8.04 -1.50 5.22
C SER A 203 6.92 -1.03 6.15
N GLY A 204 6.99 0.20 6.63
CA GLY A 204 5.95 0.86 7.42
C GLY A 204 5.80 2.30 6.99
N ILE A 205 4.56 2.77 6.90
CA ILE A 205 4.23 4.13 6.46
C ILE A 205 3.20 4.76 7.39
N GLY A 206 3.39 6.04 7.71
CA GLY A 206 2.40 6.83 8.44
C GLY A 206 2.39 8.28 7.98
N LEU A 207 1.23 8.76 7.52
CA LEU A 207 0.95 10.17 7.26
C LEU A 207 0.38 10.84 8.51
N SER A 208 0.82 12.08 8.80
CA SER A 208 0.09 12.92 9.73
C SER A 208 -1.31 13.24 9.21
N ALA A 209 -2.22 13.58 10.12
CA ALA A 209 -3.62 13.85 9.79
C ALA A 209 -3.78 14.91 8.67
N ASP A 210 -2.98 15.97 8.73
CA ASP A 210 -2.95 17.06 7.75
C ASP A 210 -2.14 16.76 6.49
N GLY A 211 -1.53 15.56 6.40
CA GLY A 211 -0.68 15.15 5.29
C GLY A 211 0.66 15.89 5.17
N SER A 212 1.02 16.75 6.13
CA SER A 212 2.25 17.56 6.08
C SER A 212 3.52 16.77 6.42
N THR A 213 3.38 15.65 7.12
CA THR A 213 4.49 14.81 7.58
C THR A 213 4.27 13.35 7.17
N LEU A 214 5.30 12.74 6.61
CA LEU A 214 5.35 11.32 6.28
C LEU A 214 6.49 10.66 7.05
N ALA A 215 6.18 9.63 7.82
CA ALA A 215 7.16 8.73 8.43
C ALA A 215 7.26 7.45 7.60
N VAL A 216 8.48 7.00 7.33
CA VAL A 216 8.77 5.78 6.57
C VAL A 216 9.80 4.94 7.32
N GLY A 217 9.47 3.67 7.55
CA GLY A 217 10.35 2.71 8.21
C GLY A 217 11.22 1.94 7.21
N ALA A 218 12.46 1.62 7.64
CA ALA A 218 13.39 0.73 6.96
C ALA A 218 13.85 -0.33 7.98
N ILE A 219 13.20 -1.49 7.98
CA ILE A 219 13.32 -2.47 9.07
C ILE A 219 14.62 -3.27 9.08
N GLN A 220 15.42 -3.17 8.02
CA GLN A 220 16.72 -3.84 7.90
C GLN A 220 17.87 -2.86 7.63
N GLU A 221 17.65 -1.56 7.87
CA GLU A 221 18.70 -0.55 7.82
C GLU A 221 19.80 -0.90 8.85
N LYS A 222 21.08 -0.79 8.44
CA LYS A 222 22.20 -1.42 9.14
C LYS A 222 23.12 -0.44 9.87
N SER A 223 22.80 0.86 9.91
CA SER A 223 23.65 1.81 10.64
C SER A 223 23.67 1.50 12.13
N THR A 224 24.80 1.73 12.76
CA THR A 224 24.95 1.64 14.22
C THR A 224 24.53 2.91 14.95
N ALA A 225 24.06 3.89 14.20
CA ALA A 225 23.61 5.16 14.72
C ALA A 225 22.52 4.97 15.78
N THR A 226 22.57 5.80 16.82
CA THR A 226 21.55 5.83 17.87
C THR A 226 20.91 7.20 17.96
N GLY A 227 19.61 7.24 18.29
CA GLY A 227 18.87 8.48 18.47
C GLY A 227 18.49 9.17 17.16
N VAL A 228 18.33 10.49 17.21
CA VAL A 228 17.91 11.29 16.04
C VAL A 228 19.15 11.93 15.39
N ASN A 229 19.20 11.90 14.04
CA ASN A 229 20.30 12.45 13.22
C ASN A 229 21.68 11.84 13.54
N GLY A 230 21.73 10.55 13.90
CA GLY A 230 22.98 9.81 14.01
C GLY A 230 23.67 9.61 12.65
N ASP A 231 24.90 9.09 12.64
CA ASP A 231 25.63 8.79 11.41
C ASP A 231 24.99 7.61 10.69
N GLN A 232 24.32 7.89 9.58
CA GLN A 232 23.62 6.90 8.75
C GLN A 232 24.55 6.10 7.82
N ASN A 233 25.83 6.42 7.77
CA ASN A 233 26.82 5.76 6.89
C ASN A 233 27.70 4.75 7.65
N ASP A 234 27.50 4.60 8.95
CA ASP A 234 28.22 3.61 9.75
C ASP A 234 27.55 2.24 9.60
N LEU A 235 28.08 1.43 8.69
CA LEU A 235 27.60 0.08 8.37
C LEU A 235 28.26 -1.01 9.24
N SER A 236 28.85 -0.65 10.37
CA SER A 236 29.41 -1.65 11.28
C SER A 236 28.27 -2.43 11.95
N LEU A 237 28.16 -3.71 11.61
CA LEU A 237 27.14 -4.63 12.11
C LEU A 237 27.22 -4.78 13.63
N ILE A 238 26.28 -4.24 14.36
CA ILE A 238 25.96 -4.69 15.71
C ILE A 238 24.62 -5.42 15.66
N HIS A 239 24.67 -6.75 15.77
CA HIS A 239 23.51 -7.54 16.10
C HIS A 239 23.30 -7.49 17.62
N ILE A 240 22.21 -6.90 18.06
CA ILE A 240 21.70 -7.06 19.43
C ILE A 240 20.57 -8.07 19.40
#